data_5e7b282cdabf0b368950d14a8b16d407
#
_entry.id   5e7b282cdabf0b368950d14a8b16d407
#
_cell.length_a   1.000
_cell.length_b   1.000
_cell.length_c   1.000
_cell.angle_alpha   90.00
_cell.angle_beta   90.00
_cell.angle_gamma   90.00
#
_symmetry.space_group_name_H-M   'P 1'
#
loop_
_entity.id
_entity.type
_entity.pdbx_description
1 polymer ?
#
loop_
_entity_poly.entity_id
_entity_poly.type
_entity_poly.pdbx_seq_one_letter_code
_entity_poly.pdbx_strand_id
1 'polypeptide(L)'
;MNQSATDAVQKKKLTTAGLTNMAFAYKQSGTLIAALEIDLFTKIAQGANTVPELAGVLDLPEDPVDKLVTACTALGLLEKREGKYHNSPEVDRYLLRGTPKYYGDFLAHQAKSEYDSWKAVSAALKRSPAPRSRYQNMMKDADFARSLTVAGYNSSIAAGYKLAREFDFSKFSLFLDLGGGSGCYSIPAAEKNPKLRCIVFDFPTVLTVTREFIEKAGLSDRISTRPGDFTIDELPGDADVVGIIGNLHAYTLEETRAIVKRGFDALSPGGCMILIDYMLNDDKTGPLEAAFHHLAAVVTESKGVVKSRAEMCDCLKQAGAVDVAVSGFIPGSMDRVTGKRPV
;
A
#
# COMPACT_ATOMS: atom_id res chain seq x y z
N MET A 1 38.95 41.70 -15.23
CA MET A 1 39.43 40.34 -15.40
C MET A 1 38.35 39.42 -14.94
N ASN A 2 37.55 38.95 -15.88
CA ASN A 2 36.43 38.02 -15.64
C ASN A 2 36.98 36.61 -15.76
N GLN A 3 37.01 35.88 -14.66
CA GLN A 3 37.16 34.43 -14.67
C GLN A 3 35.78 33.79 -14.75
N SER A 4 35.46 33.32 -15.95
CA SER A 4 34.30 32.47 -16.20
C SER A 4 34.51 31.13 -15.50
N ALA A 5 33.74 30.90 -14.45
CA ALA A 5 33.59 29.56 -13.88
C ALA A 5 32.79 28.70 -14.87
N THR A 6 33.50 27.96 -15.70
CA THR A 6 32.89 26.92 -16.54
C THR A 6 32.59 25.72 -15.62
N ASP A 7 31.35 25.57 -15.23
CA ASP A 7 30.84 24.35 -14.62
C ASP A 7 31.04 23.18 -15.59
N ALA A 8 32.07 22.41 -15.33
CA ALA A 8 32.31 21.14 -15.99
C ALA A 8 31.26 20.12 -15.47
N VAL A 9 30.10 20.06 -16.12
CA VAL A 9 29.18 18.92 -15.97
C VAL A 9 29.98 17.67 -16.38
N GLN A 10 30.45 16.94 -15.38
CA GLN A 10 31.13 15.67 -15.57
C GLN A 10 30.18 14.75 -16.34
N LYS A 11 30.40 14.58 -17.66
CA LYS A 11 29.59 13.67 -18.50
C LYS A 11 29.71 12.27 -17.91
N LYS A 12 28.64 11.83 -17.21
CA LYS A 12 28.53 10.49 -16.64
C LYS A 12 28.83 9.47 -17.75
N LYS A 13 29.86 8.65 -17.56
CA LYS A 13 30.24 7.63 -18.54
C LYS A 13 29.08 6.67 -18.73
N LEU A 14 28.54 6.57 -19.93
CA LEU A 14 27.47 5.66 -20.25
C LEU A 14 27.96 4.21 -20.16
N THR A 15 27.20 3.38 -19.41
CA THR A 15 27.50 1.95 -19.26
C THR A 15 26.17 1.17 -19.33
N THR A 16 26.25 -0.12 -19.60
CA THR A 16 25.08 -1.02 -19.59
C THR A 16 24.65 -1.43 -18.19
N ALA A 17 25.41 -1.09 -17.13
CA ALA A 17 25.20 -1.60 -15.78
C ALA A 17 23.79 -1.31 -15.23
N GLY A 18 23.29 -0.08 -15.41
CA GLY A 18 21.93 0.28 -14.97
C GLY A 18 20.84 -0.53 -15.66
N LEU A 19 20.95 -0.71 -16.97
CA LEU A 19 19.98 -1.52 -17.74
C LEU A 19 20.06 -3.00 -17.36
N THR A 20 21.28 -3.52 -17.16
CA THR A 20 21.50 -4.90 -16.73
C THR A 20 20.89 -5.15 -15.35
N ASN A 21 21.12 -4.24 -14.38
CA ASN A 21 20.54 -4.35 -13.04
C ASN A 21 19.01 -4.33 -13.09
N MET A 22 18.44 -3.45 -13.90
CA MET A 22 16.98 -3.38 -14.10
C MET A 22 16.44 -4.68 -14.72
N ALA A 23 17.08 -5.19 -15.78
CA ALA A 23 16.65 -6.41 -16.47
C ALA A 23 16.72 -7.65 -15.58
N PHE A 24 17.61 -7.68 -14.58
CA PHE A 24 17.80 -8.82 -13.67
C PHE A 24 17.27 -8.60 -12.26
N ALA A 25 16.53 -7.53 -12.00
CA ALA A 25 15.93 -7.23 -10.69
C ALA A 25 15.02 -8.36 -10.17
N TYR A 26 14.43 -9.15 -11.05
CA TYR A 26 13.62 -10.33 -10.70
C TYR A 26 14.40 -11.37 -9.87
N LYS A 27 15.73 -11.45 -10.00
CA LYS A 27 16.56 -12.34 -9.18
C LYS A 27 16.56 -11.92 -7.71
N GLN A 28 16.59 -10.61 -7.44
CA GLN A 28 16.52 -10.07 -6.08
C GLN A 28 15.15 -10.36 -5.46
N SER A 29 14.08 -10.07 -6.18
CA SER A 29 12.71 -10.37 -5.73
C SER A 29 12.51 -11.86 -5.49
N GLY A 30 12.93 -12.73 -6.43
CA GLY A 30 12.83 -14.18 -6.28
C GLY A 30 13.60 -14.72 -5.07
N THR A 31 14.80 -14.18 -4.77
CA THR A 31 15.58 -14.57 -3.59
C THR A 31 14.86 -14.20 -2.30
N LEU A 32 14.35 -12.96 -2.19
CA LEU A 32 13.61 -12.51 -1.02
C LEU A 32 12.35 -13.35 -0.78
N ILE A 33 11.57 -13.58 -1.83
CA ILE A 33 10.32 -14.37 -1.72
C ILE A 33 10.62 -15.81 -1.31
N ALA A 34 11.61 -16.45 -1.91
CA ALA A 34 12.02 -17.82 -1.52
C ALA A 34 12.42 -17.89 -0.03
N ALA A 35 13.20 -16.89 0.45
CA ALA A 35 13.60 -16.83 1.86
C ALA A 35 12.40 -16.63 2.81
N LEU A 36 11.38 -15.87 2.40
CA LEU A 36 10.14 -15.69 3.15
C LEU A 36 9.27 -16.95 3.17
N GLU A 37 9.15 -17.64 2.04
CA GLU A 37 8.34 -18.86 1.90
C GLU A 37 8.82 -19.99 2.82
N ILE A 38 10.15 -20.18 2.91
CA ILE A 38 10.76 -21.19 3.79
C ILE A 38 10.97 -20.70 5.22
N ASP A 39 10.54 -19.46 5.56
CA ASP A 39 10.68 -18.86 6.89
C ASP A 39 12.14 -18.74 7.37
N LEU A 40 13.08 -18.52 6.45
CA LEU A 40 14.53 -18.48 6.72
C LEU A 40 14.89 -17.51 7.84
N PHE A 41 14.35 -16.30 7.79
CA PHE A 41 14.71 -15.21 8.72
C PHE A 41 14.28 -15.50 10.16
N THR A 42 13.11 -16.11 10.34
CA THR A 42 12.65 -16.52 11.67
C THR A 42 13.52 -17.66 12.23
N LYS A 43 13.95 -18.60 11.38
CA LYS A 43 14.87 -19.68 11.82
C LYS A 43 16.23 -19.15 12.27
N ILE A 44 16.76 -18.15 11.56
CA ILE A 44 18.00 -17.47 11.97
C ILE A 44 17.81 -16.77 13.32
N ALA A 45 16.72 -16.03 13.51
CA ALA A 45 16.40 -15.37 14.78
C ALA A 45 16.20 -16.35 15.94
N GLN A 46 15.79 -17.60 15.64
CA GLN A 46 15.64 -18.69 16.62
C GLN A 46 16.96 -19.42 16.94
N GLY A 47 18.08 -19.03 16.30
CA GLY A 47 19.42 -19.53 16.62
C GLY A 47 20.03 -20.49 15.62
N ALA A 48 19.32 -20.94 14.57
CA ALA A 48 19.90 -21.70 13.48
C ALA A 48 20.68 -20.74 12.55
N ASN A 49 22.01 -20.66 12.72
CA ASN A 49 22.80 -19.60 12.08
C ASN A 49 24.03 -20.08 11.30
N THR A 50 24.14 -21.40 11.11
CA THR A 50 25.10 -22.03 10.19
C THR A 50 24.37 -22.79 9.08
N VAL A 51 25.05 -23.06 7.96
CA VAL A 51 24.44 -23.81 6.84
C VAL A 51 23.91 -25.18 7.30
N PRO A 52 24.67 -26.02 8.05
CA PRO A 52 24.14 -27.30 8.51
C PRO A 52 22.92 -27.16 9.44
N GLU A 53 22.92 -26.19 10.36
CA GLU A 53 21.79 -25.97 11.26
C GLU A 53 20.54 -25.52 10.49
N LEU A 54 20.71 -24.60 9.56
CA LEU A 54 19.61 -24.13 8.70
C LEU A 54 19.07 -25.24 7.81
N ALA A 55 19.94 -26.02 7.19
CA ALA A 55 19.55 -27.19 6.40
C ALA A 55 18.71 -28.17 7.21
N GLY A 56 19.13 -28.45 8.45
CA GLY A 56 18.41 -29.33 9.37
C GLY A 56 17.01 -28.81 9.76
N VAL A 57 16.89 -27.54 10.16
CA VAL A 57 15.59 -26.98 10.61
C VAL A 57 14.64 -26.66 9.45
N LEU A 58 15.17 -26.50 8.23
CA LEU A 58 14.37 -26.24 7.03
C LEU A 58 14.03 -27.52 6.26
N ASP A 59 14.60 -28.66 6.64
CA ASP A 59 14.51 -29.94 5.92
C ASP A 59 14.92 -29.78 4.44
N LEU A 60 16.07 -29.14 4.22
CA LEU A 60 16.62 -28.86 2.90
C LEU A 60 18.09 -29.35 2.81
N PRO A 61 18.58 -29.68 1.61
CA PRO A 61 20.01 -29.98 1.42
C PRO A 61 20.91 -28.78 1.72
N GLU A 62 22.12 -28.99 2.25
CA GLU A 62 23.05 -27.91 2.60
C GLU A 62 23.48 -27.05 1.40
N ASP A 63 23.73 -27.65 0.24
CA ASP A 63 24.20 -26.93 -0.95
C ASP A 63 23.19 -25.86 -1.45
N PRO A 64 21.88 -26.11 -1.60
CA PRO A 64 20.90 -25.06 -1.88
C PRO A 64 20.80 -24.00 -0.79
N VAL A 65 20.87 -24.39 0.49
CA VAL A 65 20.82 -23.45 1.62
C VAL A 65 22.03 -22.51 1.60
N ASP A 66 23.26 -23.03 1.37
CA ASP A 66 24.46 -22.20 1.26
C ASP A 66 24.32 -21.14 0.15
N LYS A 67 23.81 -21.54 -1.02
CA LYS A 67 23.58 -20.63 -2.15
C LYS A 67 22.57 -19.54 -1.81
N LEU A 68 21.47 -19.91 -1.13
CA LEU A 68 20.42 -18.95 -0.75
C LEU A 68 20.93 -17.94 0.29
N VAL A 69 21.57 -18.39 1.39
CA VAL A 69 22.07 -17.47 2.41
C VAL A 69 23.21 -16.59 1.88
N THR A 70 24.01 -17.09 0.94
CA THR A 70 25.02 -16.31 0.22
C THR A 70 24.37 -15.19 -0.58
N ALA A 71 23.31 -15.50 -1.35
CA ALA A 71 22.56 -14.49 -2.11
C ALA A 71 21.86 -13.48 -1.18
N CYS A 72 21.23 -13.92 -0.10
CA CYS A 72 20.63 -13.06 0.91
C CYS A 72 21.66 -12.13 1.57
N THR A 73 22.88 -12.63 1.83
CA THR A 73 23.98 -11.82 2.38
C THR A 73 24.43 -10.74 1.37
N ALA A 74 24.59 -11.13 0.10
CA ALA A 74 24.96 -10.19 -0.95
C ALA A 74 23.89 -9.09 -1.20
N LEU A 75 22.63 -9.38 -0.91
CA LEU A 75 21.51 -8.43 -0.95
C LEU A 75 21.41 -7.55 0.31
N GLY A 76 22.23 -7.79 1.34
CA GLY A 76 22.15 -7.08 2.61
C GLY A 76 20.98 -7.51 3.51
N LEU A 77 20.30 -8.61 3.18
CA LEU A 77 19.25 -9.20 4.04
C LEU A 77 19.85 -9.93 5.24
N LEU A 78 21.04 -10.50 5.08
CA LEU A 78 21.81 -11.16 6.11
C LEU A 78 23.19 -10.54 6.25
N GLU A 79 23.76 -10.68 7.44
CA GLU A 79 25.17 -10.39 7.75
C GLU A 79 25.87 -11.68 8.15
N LYS A 80 27.13 -11.87 7.71
CA LYS A 80 27.96 -13.00 8.16
C LYS A 80 29.05 -12.50 9.09
N ARG A 81 29.02 -12.98 10.35
CA ARG A 81 30.00 -12.65 11.39
C ARG A 81 30.51 -13.93 12.03
N GLU A 82 31.82 -14.10 12.11
CA GLU A 82 32.46 -15.30 12.72
C GLU A 82 31.92 -16.62 12.19
N GLY A 83 31.65 -16.69 10.88
CA GLY A 83 31.12 -17.87 10.21
C GLY A 83 29.61 -18.11 10.37
N LYS A 84 28.91 -17.27 11.14
CA LYS A 84 27.47 -17.37 11.42
C LYS A 84 26.68 -16.31 10.68
N TYR A 85 25.46 -16.65 10.28
CA TYR A 85 24.53 -15.76 9.63
C TYR A 85 23.61 -15.07 10.65
N HIS A 86 23.39 -13.79 10.47
CA HIS A 86 22.51 -12.95 11.29
C HIS A 86 21.60 -12.18 10.36
N ASN A 87 20.37 -11.93 10.76
CA ASN A 87 19.49 -11.03 10.04
C ASN A 87 20.02 -9.60 10.08
N SER A 88 19.78 -8.83 9.01
CA SER A 88 19.97 -7.38 9.07
C SER A 88 18.95 -6.74 10.01
N PRO A 89 19.21 -5.51 10.52
CA PRO A 89 18.25 -4.82 11.40
C PRO A 89 16.87 -4.61 10.78
N GLU A 90 16.79 -4.44 9.47
CA GLU A 90 15.52 -4.29 8.75
C GLU A 90 14.76 -5.61 8.70
N VAL A 91 15.46 -6.72 8.44
CA VAL A 91 14.88 -8.07 8.44
C VAL A 91 14.36 -8.42 9.83
N ASP A 92 15.14 -8.19 10.90
CA ASP A 92 14.71 -8.43 12.28
C ASP A 92 13.45 -7.62 12.63
N ARG A 93 13.35 -6.42 12.11
CA ARG A 93 12.23 -5.54 12.43
C ARG A 93 10.94 -5.87 11.67
N TYR A 94 11.06 -6.33 10.41
CA TYR A 94 9.91 -6.41 9.51
C TYR A 94 9.63 -7.79 8.91
N LEU A 95 10.57 -8.72 8.97
CA LEU A 95 10.43 -10.01 8.29
C LEU A 95 10.45 -11.22 9.24
N LEU A 96 10.36 -11.01 10.55
CA LEU A 96 10.21 -12.09 11.52
C LEU A 96 8.73 -12.42 11.70
N ARG A 97 8.35 -13.64 11.36
CA ARG A 97 6.97 -14.13 11.47
C ARG A 97 6.48 -14.07 12.93
N GLY A 98 5.24 -13.63 13.11
CA GLY A 98 4.64 -13.53 14.44
C GLY A 98 4.96 -12.24 15.21
N THR A 99 5.77 -11.33 14.66
CA THR A 99 6.00 -10.02 15.27
C THR A 99 4.93 -8.99 14.86
N PRO A 100 4.66 -7.97 15.69
CA PRO A 100 3.62 -6.96 15.40
C PRO A 100 3.87 -6.11 14.13
N LYS A 101 5.10 -6.10 13.63
CA LYS A 101 5.50 -5.33 12.43
C LYS A 101 5.81 -6.23 11.24
N TYR A 102 5.39 -7.49 11.31
CA TYR A 102 5.66 -8.44 10.22
C TYR A 102 5.03 -7.98 8.91
N TYR A 103 5.89 -7.77 7.92
CA TYR A 103 5.54 -7.29 6.58
C TYR A 103 5.56 -8.40 5.52
N GLY A 104 6.05 -9.59 5.89
CA GLY A 104 6.24 -10.72 4.98
C GLY A 104 4.95 -11.22 4.33
N ASP A 105 3.81 -11.17 5.04
CA ASP A 105 2.50 -11.58 4.47
C ASP A 105 2.11 -10.70 3.28
N PHE A 106 2.36 -9.39 3.35
CA PHE A 106 2.12 -8.49 2.24
C PHE A 106 3.02 -8.82 1.04
N LEU A 107 4.32 -9.01 1.27
CA LEU A 107 5.26 -9.34 0.19
C LEU A 107 4.93 -10.69 -0.47
N ALA A 108 4.58 -11.70 0.32
CA ALA A 108 4.17 -13.00 -0.18
C ALA A 108 2.85 -12.93 -0.97
N HIS A 109 1.88 -12.14 -0.50
CA HIS A 109 0.62 -11.92 -1.22
C HIS A 109 0.86 -11.25 -2.58
N GLN A 110 1.65 -10.19 -2.62
CA GLN A 110 2.00 -9.49 -3.86
C GLN A 110 2.73 -10.40 -4.84
N ALA A 111 3.69 -11.19 -4.35
CA ALA A 111 4.40 -12.14 -5.20
C ALA A 111 3.44 -13.18 -5.81
N LYS A 112 2.57 -13.76 -5.01
CA LYS A 112 1.59 -14.77 -5.46
C LYS A 112 0.59 -14.20 -6.45
N SER A 113 0.16 -12.95 -6.27
CA SER A 113 -0.89 -12.33 -7.09
C SER A 113 -0.37 -11.70 -8.38
N GLU A 114 0.86 -11.16 -8.38
CA GLU A 114 1.32 -10.29 -9.46
C GLU A 114 2.58 -10.79 -10.20
N TYR A 115 3.46 -11.55 -9.53
CA TYR A 115 4.79 -11.86 -10.08
C TYR A 115 4.76 -12.50 -11.48
N ASP A 116 3.86 -13.46 -11.70
CA ASP A 116 3.69 -14.09 -13.02
C ASP A 116 3.02 -13.16 -14.02
N SER A 117 2.12 -12.30 -13.57
CA SER A 117 1.46 -11.32 -14.42
C SER A 117 2.46 -10.29 -14.95
N TRP A 118 3.43 -9.84 -14.15
CA TRP A 118 4.48 -8.91 -14.57
C TRP A 118 5.44 -9.51 -15.61
N LYS A 119 5.67 -10.82 -15.64
CA LYS A 119 6.40 -11.49 -16.74
C LYS A 119 5.70 -11.34 -18.09
N ALA A 120 4.37 -11.22 -18.08
CA ALA A 120 3.53 -11.16 -19.27
C ALA A 120 3.13 -9.74 -19.69
N VAL A 121 3.78 -8.67 -19.18
CA VAL A 121 3.43 -7.26 -19.47
C VAL A 121 3.30 -7.00 -20.97
N SER A 122 4.24 -7.48 -21.80
CA SER A 122 4.19 -7.27 -23.27
C SER A 122 2.96 -7.91 -23.94
N ALA A 123 2.50 -9.04 -23.42
CA ALA A 123 1.27 -9.68 -23.86
C ALA A 123 0.02 -8.95 -23.33
N ALA A 124 0.07 -8.47 -22.08
CA ALA A 124 -1.01 -7.71 -21.45
C ALA A 124 -1.29 -6.38 -22.19
N LEU A 125 -0.27 -5.70 -22.69
CA LEU A 125 -0.40 -4.48 -23.50
C LEU A 125 -1.26 -4.66 -24.78
N LYS A 126 -1.44 -5.90 -25.24
CA LYS A 126 -2.24 -6.23 -26.43
C LYS A 126 -3.68 -6.60 -26.09
N ARG A 127 -4.04 -6.68 -24.82
CA ARG A 127 -5.37 -7.08 -24.35
C ARG A 127 -6.23 -5.84 -24.09
N SER A 128 -7.55 -6.03 -24.25
CA SER A 128 -8.52 -5.04 -23.78
C SER A 128 -8.70 -5.16 -22.27
N PRO A 129 -8.89 -4.04 -21.54
CA PRO A 129 -9.18 -4.09 -20.11
C PRO A 129 -10.44 -4.90 -19.82
N ALA A 130 -10.40 -5.72 -18.77
CA ALA A 130 -11.55 -6.50 -18.32
C ALA A 130 -12.63 -5.58 -17.69
N PRO A 131 -13.91 -5.98 -17.70
CA PRO A 131 -14.96 -5.32 -16.95
C PRO A 131 -14.63 -5.31 -15.46
N ARG A 132 -15.01 -4.24 -14.74
CA ARG A 132 -14.81 -4.07 -13.31
C ARG A 132 -15.45 -5.16 -12.43
N SER A 133 -16.46 -5.83 -12.95
CA SER A 133 -17.13 -6.97 -12.30
C SER A 133 -16.15 -8.06 -11.80
N ARG A 134 -14.94 -8.13 -12.37
CA ARG A 134 -13.92 -9.10 -11.94
C ARG A 134 -13.49 -8.84 -10.48
N TYR A 135 -13.11 -7.61 -10.12
CA TYR A 135 -12.71 -7.29 -8.74
C TYR A 135 -13.86 -7.50 -7.74
N GLN A 136 -15.06 -7.03 -8.07
CA GLN A 136 -16.23 -7.25 -7.24
C GLN A 136 -16.55 -8.74 -7.06
N ASN A 137 -16.32 -9.56 -8.11
CA ASN A 137 -16.50 -11.00 -8.01
C ASN A 137 -15.40 -11.68 -7.18
N MET A 138 -14.16 -11.23 -7.27
CA MET A 138 -13.06 -11.71 -6.41
C MET A 138 -13.33 -11.42 -4.94
N MET A 139 -13.92 -10.26 -4.61
CA MET A 139 -14.31 -9.90 -3.24
C MET A 139 -15.46 -10.75 -2.67
N LYS A 140 -16.15 -11.53 -3.49
CA LYS A 140 -17.13 -12.53 -3.02
C LYS A 140 -16.48 -13.81 -2.48
N ASP A 141 -15.23 -14.08 -2.86
CA ASP A 141 -14.41 -15.15 -2.31
C ASP A 141 -13.88 -14.74 -0.94
N ALA A 142 -14.30 -15.45 0.10
CA ALA A 142 -13.96 -15.10 1.47
C ALA A 142 -12.46 -15.28 1.79
N ASP A 143 -11.81 -16.28 1.23
CA ASP A 143 -10.39 -16.55 1.45
C ASP A 143 -9.53 -15.50 0.75
N PHE A 144 -9.90 -15.13 -0.48
CA PHE A 144 -9.25 -14.04 -1.20
C PHE A 144 -9.42 -12.71 -0.48
N ALA A 145 -10.65 -12.35 -0.08
CA ALA A 145 -10.96 -11.12 0.65
C ALA A 145 -10.19 -11.07 1.98
N ARG A 146 -10.11 -12.19 2.72
CA ARG A 146 -9.35 -12.30 3.95
C ARG A 146 -7.86 -12.07 3.72
N SER A 147 -7.27 -12.79 2.77
CA SER A 147 -5.84 -12.67 2.45
C SER A 147 -5.47 -11.23 2.09
N LEU A 148 -6.26 -10.59 1.20
CA LEU A 148 -6.04 -9.21 0.79
C LEU A 148 -6.19 -8.23 1.96
N THR A 149 -7.22 -8.41 2.81
CA THR A 149 -7.50 -7.50 3.94
C THR A 149 -6.40 -7.58 5.00
N VAL A 150 -5.91 -8.79 5.31
CA VAL A 150 -4.78 -8.98 6.24
C VAL A 150 -3.50 -8.38 5.68
N ALA A 151 -3.18 -8.64 4.41
CA ALA A 151 -2.03 -8.04 3.73
C ALA A 151 -2.12 -6.51 3.73
N GLY A 152 -3.31 -5.96 3.45
CA GLY A 152 -3.59 -4.52 3.50
C GLY A 152 -3.36 -3.94 4.89
N TYR A 153 -3.79 -4.62 5.96
CA TYR A 153 -3.50 -4.18 7.34
C TYR A 153 -2.00 -4.08 7.59
N ASN A 154 -1.26 -5.15 7.33
CA ASN A 154 0.16 -5.23 7.59
C ASN A 154 0.96 -4.17 6.81
N SER A 155 0.56 -3.87 5.57
CA SER A 155 1.21 -2.87 4.74
C SER A 155 0.88 -1.42 5.13
N SER A 156 -0.32 -1.16 5.64
CA SER A 156 -0.86 0.20 5.74
C SER A 156 -1.03 0.72 7.16
N ILE A 157 -0.97 -0.12 8.20
CA ILE A 157 -1.19 0.31 9.59
C ILE A 157 -0.21 1.42 10.03
N ALA A 158 1.04 1.37 9.58
CA ALA A 158 2.02 2.41 9.87
C ALA A 158 1.65 3.76 9.23
N ALA A 159 1.06 3.73 8.02
CA ALA A 159 0.51 4.90 7.34
C ALA A 159 -0.73 5.44 8.08
N GLY A 160 -1.56 4.56 8.63
CA GLY A 160 -2.67 4.94 9.49
C GLY A 160 -2.21 5.72 10.73
N TYR A 161 -1.21 5.24 11.43
CA TYR A 161 -0.59 6.00 12.55
C TYR A 161 0.03 7.32 12.10
N LYS A 162 0.62 7.37 10.90
CA LYS A 162 1.11 8.63 10.33
C LYS A 162 -0.03 9.60 10.10
N LEU A 163 -1.12 9.18 9.46
CA LEU A 163 -2.29 10.04 9.23
C LEU A 163 -2.87 10.55 10.55
N ALA A 164 -3.05 9.67 11.54
CA ALA A 164 -3.55 10.05 12.86
C ALA A 164 -2.65 11.07 13.59
N ARG A 165 -1.35 11.12 13.29
CA ARG A 165 -0.45 12.14 13.85
C ARG A 165 -0.49 13.46 13.10
N GLU A 166 -0.66 13.43 11.78
CA GLU A 166 -0.52 14.60 10.91
C GLU A 166 -1.83 15.32 10.64
N PHE A 167 -2.97 14.61 10.71
CA PHE A 167 -4.29 15.20 10.56
C PHE A 167 -4.95 15.35 11.93
N ASP A 168 -5.42 16.57 12.22
CA ASP A 168 -6.05 16.90 13.49
C ASP A 168 -7.51 16.43 13.55
N PHE A 169 -7.70 15.16 13.90
CA PHE A 169 -9.02 14.58 14.12
C PHE A 169 -9.73 15.07 15.39
N SER A 170 -9.04 15.78 16.31
CA SER A 170 -9.60 16.18 17.59
C SER A 170 -10.79 17.15 17.49
N LYS A 171 -10.94 17.80 16.35
CA LYS A 171 -12.01 18.75 16.03
C LYS A 171 -13.29 18.09 15.50
N PHE A 172 -13.24 16.79 15.27
CA PHE A 172 -14.27 16.02 14.59
C PHE A 172 -14.82 14.91 15.47
N SER A 173 -16.06 14.55 15.23
CA SER A 173 -16.79 13.52 15.98
C SER A 173 -16.97 12.24 15.17
N LEU A 174 -17.10 12.34 13.85
CA LEU A 174 -17.37 11.21 12.97
C LEU A 174 -16.43 11.17 11.75
N PHE A 175 -15.70 10.08 11.63
CA PHE A 175 -14.88 9.74 10.45
C PHE A 175 -15.54 8.60 9.66
N LEU A 176 -15.91 8.84 8.41
CA LEU A 176 -16.39 7.86 7.46
C LEU A 176 -15.23 7.42 6.55
N ASP A 177 -14.81 6.17 6.65
CA ASP A 177 -13.69 5.56 5.93
C ASP A 177 -14.25 4.71 4.78
N LEU A 178 -14.31 5.28 3.57
CA LEU A 178 -14.88 4.65 2.38
C LEU A 178 -13.86 3.72 1.71
N GLY A 179 -14.20 2.45 1.61
CA GLY A 179 -13.27 1.40 1.20
C GLY A 179 -12.18 1.20 2.25
N GLY A 180 -12.54 1.33 3.55
CA GLY A 180 -11.57 1.37 4.64
C GLY A 180 -10.89 0.03 4.94
N GLY A 181 -11.24 -1.03 4.20
CA GLY A 181 -10.55 -2.32 4.24
C GLY A 181 -10.45 -2.89 5.66
N SER A 182 -9.25 -3.12 6.12
CA SER A 182 -8.95 -3.63 7.46
C SER A 182 -9.22 -2.65 8.62
N GLY A 183 -9.62 -1.41 8.34
CA GLY A 183 -9.73 -0.34 9.34
C GLY A 183 -8.37 0.25 9.76
N CYS A 184 -7.31 0.01 8.99
CA CYS A 184 -5.95 0.42 9.33
C CYS A 184 -5.75 1.94 9.43
N TYR A 185 -6.69 2.76 8.95
CA TYR A 185 -6.70 4.21 9.15
C TYR A 185 -7.66 4.62 10.26
N SER A 186 -8.82 3.97 10.37
CA SER A 186 -9.83 4.23 11.39
C SER A 186 -9.37 3.85 12.80
N ILE A 187 -8.66 2.73 12.96
CA ILE A 187 -8.16 2.26 14.25
C ILE A 187 -7.18 3.28 14.87
N PRO A 188 -6.06 3.68 14.22
CA PRO A 188 -5.16 4.68 14.79
C PRO A 188 -5.81 6.06 15.00
N ALA A 189 -6.75 6.45 14.13
CA ALA A 189 -7.47 7.71 14.30
C ALA A 189 -8.31 7.70 15.58
N ALA A 190 -9.07 6.63 15.84
CA ALA A 190 -9.87 6.47 17.04
C ALA A 190 -9.02 6.28 18.31
N GLU A 191 -7.90 5.52 18.25
CA GLU A 191 -6.99 5.37 19.38
C GLU A 191 -6.47 6.72 19.86
N LYS A 192 -6.00 7.56 18.92
CA LYS A 192 -5.44 8.87 19.26
C LYS A 192 -6.49 9.89 19.68
N ASN A 193 -7.73 9.75 19.26
CA ASN A 193 -8.80 10.72 19.48
C ASN A 193 -9.99 10.06 20.20
N PRO A 194 -10.06 10.10 21.55
CA PRO A 194 -11.05 9.35 22.34
C PRO A 194 -12.51 9.70 22.05
N LYS A 195 -12.79 10.90 21.52
CA LYS A 195 -14.14 11.34 21.16
C LYS A 195 -14.54 10.97 19.71
N LEU A 196 -13.58 10.57 18.89
CA LEU A 196 -13.82 10.24 17.50
C LEU A 196 -14.52 8.87 17.39
N ARG A 197 -15.61 8.84 16.64
CA ARG A 197 -16.25 7.62 16.16
C ARG A 197 -15.89 7.42 14.70
N CYS A 198 -15.80 6.15 14.28
CA CYS A 198 -15.51 5.82 12.88
C CYS A 198 -16.57 4.87 12.33
N ILE A 199 -16.83 5.00 11.03
CA ILE A 199 -17.61 4.02 10.25
C ILE A 199 -16.68 3.54 9.13
N VAL A 200 -16.35 2.24 9.14
CA VAL A 200 -15.64 1.60 8.02
C VAL A 200 -16.70 1.07 7.06
N PHE A 201 -16.72 1.61 5.85
CA PHE A 201 -17.66 1.22 4.80
C PHE A 201 -16.92 0.39 3.74
N ASP A 202 -17.30 -0.89 3.57
CA ASP A 202 -16.63 -1.78 2.62
C ASP A 202 -17.51 -2.99 2.29
N PHE A 203 -17.06 -3.90 1.43
CA PHE A 203 -17.76 -5.14 1.10
C PHE A 203 -17.97 -6.05 2.34
N PRO A 204 -19.08 -6.78 2.41
CA PRO A 204 -19.41 -7.62 3.56
C PRO A 204 -18.30 -8.62 3.95
N THR A 205 -17.66 -9.24 2.97
CA THR A 205 -16.56 -10.20 3.16
C THR A 205 -15.31 -9.55 3.77
N VAL A 206 -14.97 -8.34 3.33
CA VAL A 206 -13.89 -7.52 3.89
C VAL A 206 -14.18 -7.17 5.33
N LEU A 207 -15.40 -6.71 5.62
CA LEU A 207 -15.82 -6.27 6.96
C LEU A 207 -15.83 -7.40 8.00
N THR A 208 -15.87 -8.66 7.58
CA THR A 208 -15.69 -9.78 8.50
C THR A 208 -14.31 -9.74 9.15
N VAL A 209 -13.28 -9.51 8.37
CA VAL A 209 -11.89 -9.39 8.84
C VAL A 209 -11.67 -8.06 9.56
N THR A 210 -12.28 -6.98 9.07
CA THR A 210 -12.21 -5.65 9.69
C THR A 210 -12.65 -5.70 11.16
N ARG A 211 -13.77 -6.39 11.44
CA ARG A 211 -14.27 -6.54 12.82
C ARG A 211 -13.28 -7.25 13.74
N GLU A 212 -12.57 -8.26 13.26
CA GLU A 212 -11.53 -8.94 14.04
C GLU A 212 -10.40 -7.97 14.47
N PHE A 213 -9.97 -7.07 13.55
CA PHE A 213 -8.97 -6.06 13.88
C PHE A 213 -9.48 -5.00 14.85
N ILE A 214 -10.73 -4.54 14.67
CA ILE A 214 -11.38 -3.58 15.57
C ILE A 214 -11.51 -4.16 16.99
N GLU A 215 -11.96 -5.40 17.10
CA GLU A 215 -12.11 -6.13 18.37
C GLU A 215 -10.74 -6.30 19.05
N LYS A 216 -9.72 -6.74 18.30
CA LYS A 216 -8.35 -6.87 18.80
C LYS A 216 -7.76 -5.55 19.30
N ALA A 217 -8.17 -4.43 18.71
CA ALA A 217 -7.79 -3.09 19.15
C ALA A 217 -8.61 -2.58 20.35
N GLY A 218 -9.67 -3.29 20.78
CA GLY A 218 -10.56 -2.86 21.86
C GLY A 218 -11.40 -1.63 21.51
N LEU A 219 -11.78 -1.46 20.23
CA LEU A 219 -12.44 -0.25 19.73
C LEU A 219 -13.85 -0.50 19.19
N SER A 220 -14.48 -1.64 19.52
CA SER A 220 -15.80 -2.02 19.02
C SER A 220 -16.95 -1.09 19.47
N ASP A 221 -16.72 -0.29 20.52
CA ASP A 221 -17.65 0.74 21.00
C ASP A 221 -17.59 2.04 20.20
N ARG A 222 -16.50 2.29 19.47
CA ARG A 222 -16.24 3.54 18.74
C ARG A 222 -16.09 3.38 17.22
N ILE A 223 -15.77 2.19 16.74
CA ILE A 223 -15.65 1.89 15.31
C ILE A 223 -16.73 0.89 14.92
N SER A 224 -17.64 1.32 14.10
CA SER A 224 -18.67 0.48 13.50
C SER A 224 -18.32 0.13 12.04
N THR A 225 -18.94 -0.93 11.52
CA THR A 225 -18.79 -1.34 10.12
C THR A 225 -20.13 -1.24 9.41
N ARG A 226 -20.15 -0.72 8.18
CA ARG A 226 -21.34 -0.69 7.32
C ARG A 226 -21.04 -1.34 5.97
N PRO A 227 -21.74 -2.41 5.59
CA PRO A 227 -21.51 -3.09 4.33
C PRO A 227 -22.07 -2.31 3.15
N GLY A 228 -21.36 -2.32 2.02
CA GLY A 228 -21.81 -1.75 0.76
C GLY A 228 -20.69 -1.54 -0.25
N ASP A 229 -21.07 -1.18 -1.46
CA ASP A 229 -20.19 -0.67 -2.51
C ASP A 229 -20.29 0.86 -2.54
N PHE A 230 -19.27 1.55 -2.08
CA PHE A 230 -19.24 3.02 -2.00
C PHE A 230 -19.42 3.71 -3.36
N THR A 231 -19.34 2.98 -4.46
CA THR A 231 -19.52 3.52 -5.81
C THR A 231 -20.99 3.63 -6.22
N ILE A 232 -21.87 2.84 -5.61
CA ILE A 232 -23.29 2.75 -6.01
C ILE A 232 -24.27 2.81 -4.83
N ASP A 233 -23.90 2.24 -3.65
CA ASP A 233 -24.84 2.13 -2.53
C ASP A 233 -24.94 3.45 -1.74
N GLU A 234 -26.03 3.62 -0.98
CA GLU A 234 -26.25 4.78 -0.13
C GLU A 234 -25.16 4.88 0.96
N LEU A 235 -24.52 6.02 1.05
CA LEU A 235 -23.48 6.30 2.05
C LEU A 235 -24.08 6.85 3.34
N PRO A 236 -23.48 6.56 4.51
CA PRO A 236 -23.79 7.27 5.75
C PRO A 236 -23.55 8.78 5.55
N GLY A 237 -24.57 9.59 5.89
CA GLY A 237 -24.44 11.05 5.86
C GLY A 237 -23.88 11.63 7.16
N ASP A 238 -23.79 12.96 7.19
CA ASP A 238 -23.42 13.77 8.36
C ASP A 238 -22.04 13.46 8.95
N ALA A 239 -21.11 12.99 8.11
CA ALA A 239 -19.72 12.78 8.51
C ALA A 239 -18.97 14.11 8.61
N ASP A 240 -18.16 14.29 9.66
CA ASP A 240 -17.27 15.43 9.78
C ASP A 240 -16.02 15.28 8.91
N VAL A 241 -15.57 14.03 8.76
CA VAL A 241 -14.44 13.67 7.89
C VAL A 241 -14.83 12.48 7.03
N VAL A 242 -14.57 12.57 5.72
CA VAL A 242 -14.67 11.44 4.79
C VAL A 242 -13.28 11.13 4.23
N GLY A 243 -12.82 9.90 4.38
CA GLY A 243 -11.58 9.39 3.80
C GLY A 243 -11.83 8.43 2.65
N ILE A 244 -11.07 8.58 1.56
CA ILE A 244 -10.90 7.55 0.52
C ILE A 244 -9.40 7.34 0.36
N ILE A 245 -8.91 6.18 0.81
CA ILE A 245 -7.49 5.98 0.99
C ILE A 245 -7.04 4.68 0.29
N GLY A 246 -6.14 4.81 -0.72
CA GLY A 246 -5.55 3.68 -1.43
C GLY A 246 -6.50 2.95 -2.37
N ASN A 247 -7.57 3.57 -2.83
CA ASN A 247 -8.60 2.92 -3.65
C ASN A 247 -8.81 3.56 -5.04
N LEU A 248 -8.59 4.87 -5.17
CA LEU A 248 -9.01 5.62 -6.35
C LEU A 248 -8.21 5.27 -7.60
N HIS A 249 -6.97 4.80 -7.46
CA HIS A 249 -6.16 4.34 -8.60
C HIS A 249 -6.80 3.16 -9.37
N ALA A 250 -7.73 2.43 -8.75
CA ALA A 250 -8.45 1.33 -9.39
C ALA A 250 -9.60 1.77 -10.31
N TYR A 251 -9.88 3.08 -10.39
CA TYR A 251 -11.00 3.66 -11.13
C TYR A 251 -10.53 4.58 -12.26
N THR A 252 -11.36 4.76 -13.28
CA THR A 252 -11.14 5.80 -14.31
C THR A 252 -11.25 7.19 -13.68
N LEU A 253 -10.82 8.23 -14.39
CA LEU A 253 -10.95 9.60 -13.90
C LEU A 253 -12.43 10.01 -13.74
N GLU A 254 -13.30 9.58 -14.65
CA GLU A 254 -14.74 9.85 -14.58
C GLU A 254 -15.38 9.19 -13.36
N GLU A 255 -15.10 7.90 -13.16
CA GLU A 255 -15.56 7.17 -11.96
C GLU A 255 -15.02 7.79 -10.69
N THR A 256 -13.75 8.24 -10.68
CA THR A 256 -13.15 8.92 -9.54
C THR A 256 -13.88 10.20 -9.19
N ARG A 257 -14.24 11.03 -10.19
CA ARG A 257 -15.05 12.24 -9.98
C ARG A 257 -16.39 11.91 -9.33
N ALA A 258 -17.08 10.89 -9.84
CA ALA A 258 -18.36 10.45 -9.28
C ALA A 258 -18.23 9.94 -7.83
N ILE A 259 -17.20 9.13 -7.54
CA ILE A 259 -16.93 8.60 -6.20
C ILE A 259 -16.59 9.74 -5.22
N VAL A 260 -15.71 10.66 -5.62
CA VAL A 260 -15.33 11.82 -4.81
C VAL A 260 -16.55 12.70 -4.53
N LYS A 261 -17.41 12.93 -5.53
CA LYS A 261 -18.65 13.71 -5.34
C LYS A 261 -19.59 13.04 -4.34
N ARG A 262 -19.79 11.72 -4.43
CA ARG A 262 -20.63 10.96 -3.48
C ARG A 262 -20.09 11.08 -2.04
N GLY A 263 -18.78 10.83 -1.85
CA GLY A 263 -18.15 10.97 -0.54
C GLY A 263 -18.23 12.42 -0.01
N PHE A 264 -18.09 13.40 -0.89
CA PHE A 264 -18.21 14.81 -0.52
C PHE A 264 -19.64 15.20 -0.09
N ASP A 265 -20.65 14.62 -0.74
CA ASP A 265 -22.05 14.86 -0.38
C ASP A 265 -22.42 14.23 0.99
N ALA A 266 -21.68 13.22 1.44
CA ALA A 266 -21.85 12.62 2.76
C ALA A 266 -21.25 13.46 3.91
N LEU A 267 -20.45 14.51 3.60
CA LEU A 267 -19.92 15.41 4.62
C LEU A 267 -21.00 16.32 5.20
N SER A 268 -20.91 16.62 6.48
CA SER A 268 -21.57 17.76 7.10
C SER A 268 -21.02 19.10 6.56
N PRO A 269 -21.81 20.20 6.59
CA PRO A 269 -21.25 21.54 6.33
C PRO A 269 -20.05 21.82 7.23
N GLY A 270 -18.96 22.36 6.67
CA GLY A 270 -17.69 22.57 7.35
C GLY A 270 -16.81 21.32 7.50
N GLY A 271 -17.28 20.14 7.10
CA GLY A 271 -16.53 18.89 7.12
C GLY A 271 -15.37 18.84 6.14
N CYS A 272 -14.47 17.87 6.30
CA CYS A 272 -13.24 17.73 5.51
C CYS A 272 -13.19 16.40 4.77
N MET A 273 -12.82 16.41 3.49
CA MET A 273 -12.50 15.21 2.71
C MET A 273 -11.00 15.01 2.63
N ILE A 274 -10.57 13.75 2.79
CA ILE A 274 -9.19 13.30 2.70
C ILE A 274 -9.10 12.26 1.58
N LEU A 275 -8.32 12.55 0.55
CA LEU A 275 -7.96 11.60 -0.49
C LEU A 275 -6.47 11.29 -0.35
N ILE A 276 -6.12 10.03 -0.17
CA ILE A 276 -4.73 9.57 -0.16
C ILE A 276 -4.60 8.45 -1.17
N ASP A 277 -3.69 8.61 -2.12
CA ASP A 277 -3.46 7.58 -3.14
C ASP A 277 -2.08 7.76 -3.78
N TYR A 278 -1.70 6.80 -4.61
CA TYR A 278 -0.62 6.99 -5.57
C TYR A 278 -0.99 8.12 -6.53
N MET A 279 -0.12 9.10 -6.66
CA MET A 279 -0.37 10.23 -7.57
C MET A 279 0.85 10.47 -8.44
N LEU A 280 0.61 10.62 -9.74
CA LEU A 280 1.64 11.01 -10.69
C LEU A 280 1.96 12.51 -10.57
N ASN A 281 3.17 12.88 -10.98
CA ASN A 281 3.45 14.27 -11.34
C ASN A 281 2.54 14.67 -12.50
N ASP A 282 2.23 15.97 -12.62
CA ASP A 282 1.31 16.45 -13.65
C ASP A 282 1.86 16.24 -15.08
N ASP A 283 3.17 16.18 -15.24
CA ASP A 283 3.86 15.84 -16.50
C ASP A 283 4.09 14.34 -16.70
N LYS A 284 3.60 13.50 -15.77
CA LYS A 284 3.72 12.02 -15.77
C LYS A 284 5.17 11.49 -15.76
N THR A 285 6.13 12.26 -15.27
CA THR A 285 7.54 11.84 -15.16
C THR A 285 7.84 10.97 -13.92
N GLY A 286 6.85 10.64 -13.12
CA GLY A 286 6.99 9.84 -11.89
C GLY A 286 5.96 10.27 -10.83
N PRO A 287 6.17 9.94 -9.58
CA PRO A 287 7.24 9.10 -9.03
C PRO A 287 7.16 7.64 -9.49
N LEU A 288 8.25 6.89 -9.33
CA LEU A 288 8.39 5.53 -9.86
C LEU A 288 7.29 4.59 -9.37
N GLU A 289 6.97 4.62 -8.10
CA GLU A 289 5.94 3.77 -7.49
C GLU A 289 4.56 4.04 -8.10
N ALA A 290 4.17 5.32 -8.22
CA ALA A 290 2.91 5.70 -8.86
C ALA A 290 2.87 5.29 -10.35
N ALA A 291 4.01 5.37 -11.05
CA ALA A 291 4.10 4.92 -12.44
C ALA A 291 3.96 3.40 -12.56
N PHE A 292 4.50 2.61 -11.61
CA PHE A 292 4.29 1.16 -11.58
C PHE A 292 2.83 0.81 -11.26
N HIS A 293 2.18 1.49 -10.32
CA HIS A 293 0.74 1.30 -10.08
C HIS A 293 -0.10 1.69 -11.30
N HIS A 294 0.33 2.70 -12.07
CA HIS A 294 -0.33 3.04 -13.32
C HIS A 294 -0.21 1.93 -14.38
N LEU A 295 0.97 1.33 -14.52
CA LEU A 295 1.21 0.20 -15.42
C LEU A 295 0.54 -1.08 -14.91
N ALA A 296 0.41 -1.27 -13.59
CA ALA A 296 -0.26 -2.43 -13.00
C ALA A 296 -1.71 -2.57 -13.45
N ALA A 297 -2.39 -1.48 -13.79
CA ALA A 297 -3.73 -1.54 -14.37
C ALA A 297 -3.78 -2.36 -15.67
N VAL A 298 -2.74 -2.30 -16.50
CA VAL A 298 -2.62 -3.12 -17.71
C VAL A 298 -2.40 -4.59 -17.36
N VAL A 299 -1.53 -4.84 -16.38
CA VAL A 299 -1.16 -6.20 -15.95
C VAL A 299 -2.34 -6.91 -15.30
N THR A 300 -3.13 -6.19 -14.50
CA THR A 300 -4.32 -6.70 -13.83
C THR A 300 -5.59 -6.61 -14.69
N GLU A 301 -5.46 -6.20 -15.95
CA GLU A 301 -6.56 -6.00 -16.89
C GLU A 301 -7.64 -5.03 -16.36
N SER A 302 -7.25 -4.06 -15.54
CA SER A 302 -8.12 -3.03 -14.96
C SER A 302 -8.25 -1.83 -15.89
N LYS A 303 -9.37 -1.09 -15.77
CA LYS A 303 -9.56 0.23 -16.38
C LYS A 303 -9.03 1.36 -15.48
N GLY A 304 -8.48 1.02 -14.33
CA GLY A 304 -7.97 1.98 -13.36
C GLY A 304 -6.89 2.89 -13.94
N VAL A 305 -6.85 4.10 -13.45
CA VAL A 305 -5.88 5.14 -13.84
C VAL A 305 -5.35 5.80 -12.59
N VAL A 306 -4.03 5.80 -12.41
CA VAL A 306 -3.41 6.65 -11.39
C VAL A 306 -3.49 8.10 -11.85
N LYS A 307 -4.13 8.94 -11.05
CA LYS A 307 -4.35 10.36 -11.35
C LYS A 307 -3.12 11.18 -11.01
N SER A 308 -2.95 12.32 -11.68
CA SER A 308 -1.98 13.31 -11.24
C SER A 308 -2.49 14.08 -10.01
N ARG A 309 -1.58 14.82 -9.37
CA ARG A 309 -1.94 15.70 -8.25
C ARG A 309 -2.98 16.73 -8.64
N ALA A 310 -2.83 17.34 -9.82
CA ALA A 310 -3.79 18.30 -10.36
C ALA A 310 -5.15 17.67 -10.60
N GLU A 311 -5.21 16.49 -11.22
CA GLU A 311 -6.46 15.76 -11.47
C GLU A 311 -7.20 15.42 -10.16
N MET A 312 -6.48 15.00 -9.10
CA MET A 312 -7.08 14.72 -7.78
C MET A 312 -7.60 16.00 -7.09
N CYS A 313 -6.84 17.09 -7.17
CA CYS A 313 -7.32 18.40 -6.67
C CYS A 313 -8.58 18.84 -7.42
N ASP A 314 -8.62 18.66 -8.75
CA ASP A 314 -9.77 19.03 -9.56
C ASP A 314 -11.01 18.18 -9.28
N CYS A 315 -10.85 16.90 -8.94
CA CYS A 315 -11.97 16.08 -8.47
C CYS A 315 -12.64 16.68 -7.24
N LEU A 316 -11.87 17.14 -6.24
CA LEU A 316 -12.42 17.80 -5.05
C LEU A 316 -13.05 19.16 -5.36
N LYS A 317 -12.39 19.99 -6.17
CA LYS A 317 -12.94 21.30 -6.58
C LYS A 317 -14.27 21.14 -7.32
N GLN A 318 -14.36 20.18 -8.25
CA GLN A 318 -15.59 19.90 -9.00
C GLN A 318 -16.70 19.33 -8.10
N ALA A 319 -16.35 18.64 -7.00
CA ALA A 319 -17.33 18.22 -6.00
C ALA A 319 -17.89 19.40 -5.18
N GLY A 320 -17.26 20.58 -5.21
CA GLY A 320 -17.65 21.78 -4.48
C GLY A 320 -16.75 22.11 -3.29
N ALA A 321 -15.59 21.46 -3.16
CA ALA A 321 -14.66 21.72 -2.07
C ALA A 321 -13.98 23.07 -2.18
N VAL A 322 -13.80 23.71 -1.03
CA VAL A 322 -12.95 24.89 -0.82
C VAL A 322 -11.68 24.48 -0.05
N ASP A 323 -10.69 25.37 0.03
CA ASP A 323 -9.41 25.13 0.73
C ASP A 323 -8.72 23.84 0.27
N VAL A 324 -8.76 23.54 -1.04
CA VAL A 324 -8.15 22.34 -1.58
C VAL A 324 -6.63 22.46 -1.52
N ALA A 325 -5.99 21.51 -0.84
CA ALA A 325 -4.54 21.45 -0.65
C ALA A 325 -3.99 20.06 -0.94
N VAL A 326 -2.78 20.00 -1.53
CA VAL A 326 -2.03 18.77 -1.76
C VAL A 326 -0.73 18.77 -0.96
N SER A 327 -0.36 17.62 -0.41
CA SER A 327 0.89 17.43 0.33
C SER A 327 1.40 16.01 0.14
N GLY A 328 2.73 15.80 0.23
CA GLY A 328 3.29 14.45 0.28
C GLY A 328 2.81 13.71 1.52
N PHE A 329 2.47 12.44 1.35
CA PHE A 329 2.06 11.58 2.47
C PHE A 329 3.08 10.45 2.71
N ILE A 330 3.29 9.56 1.78
CA ILE A 330 4.39 8.58 1.83
C ILE A 330 5.43 9.01 0.80
N PRO A 331 6.65 9.39 1.21
CA PRO A 331 7.66 9.91 0.30
C PRO A 331 7.90 8.97 -0.90
N GLY A 332 7.81 9.52 -2.11
CA GLY A 332 8.03 8.77 -3.35
C GLY A 332 6.92 7.79 -3.74
N SER A 333 5.82 7.70 -2.98
CA SER A 333 4.76 6.72 -3.20
C SER A 333 3.38 7.37 -3.21
N MET A 334 2.91 7.92 -2.10
CA MET A 334 1.53 8.43 -1.98
C MET A 334 1.51 9.90 -1.59
N ASP A 335 0.54 10.62 -2.15
CA ASP A 335 0.23 11.99 -1.78
C ASP A 335 -1.15 12.06 -1.10
N ARG A 336 -1.38 13.17 -0.38
CA ARG A 336 -2.64 13.48 0.28
C ARG A 336 -3.23 14.77 -0.29
N VAL A 337 -4.48 14.71 -0.72
CA VAL A 337 -5.29 15.88 -1.07
C VAL A 337 -6.40 16.03 -0.05
N THR A 338 -6.61 17.24 0.43
CA THR A 338 -7.70 17.57 1.35
C THR A 338 -8.52 18.72 0.79
N GLY A 339 -9.80 18.77 1.15
CA GLY A 339 -10.69 19.89 0.83
C GLY A 339 -11.85 19.94 1.81
N LYS A 340 -12.44 21.12 2.01
CA LYS A 340 -13.53 21.34 2.96
C LYS A 340 -14.86 21.53 2.24
N ARG A 341 -15.93 21.01 2.84
CA ARG A 341 -17.28 21.40 2.46
C ARG A 341 -17.58 22.79 3.02
N PRO A 342 -18.08 23.74 2.21
CA PRO A 342 -18.55 25.03 2.73
C PRO A 342 -19.57 24.86 3.86
N VAL A 343 -19.63 25.86 4.77
CA VAL A 343 -20.61 25.95 5.86
C VAL A 343 -21.99 26.33 5.31
#